data_4c3e1307453d431e0ab3e5c23c4c2f75
#
_entry.id   4c3e1307453d431e0ab3e5c23c4c2f75
#
_cell.length_a   1.000
_cell.length_b   1.000
_cell.length_c   1.000
_cell.angle_alpha   90.00
_cell.angle_beta   90.00
_cell.angle_gamma   90.00
#
_symmetry.space_group_name_H-M   'P 1'
#
loop_
_entity.id
_entity.type
_entity.pdbx_description
1 polymer ?
#
loop_
_entity_poly.entity_id
_entity_poly.type
_entity_poly.pdbx_seq_one_letter_code
_entity_poly.pdbx_strand_id
1 'polypeptide(L)'
;MATKKKKSLVPSFPPEPRPNPNLFVCTPMYGGMATGYYVQSLIQLPSTLQAHGCNMGYSAMFNESLIQRGRNALVHTFLPKKEFTHLMFIDADIKFNAADLVKMIQADKDIIAGIYPKKEINWGGVKAAVDRGEPVEDWKKRTGSLVINLKDYANTVTVPVDQPVEVNCAGTGFMLIKRETFEKMEPFVRKYKNDVGFIDGGIGAEEIIEYFACDIEPGTERLLSEDYYFCWRAREAGLKVWAAPWASLGHFGTYLFEGGLLPAP
;
A
#
# COMPACT_ATOMS: atom_id res chain seq x y z
N MET A 1 36.95 36.85 32.16
CA MET A 1 36.31 35.71 32.87
C MET A 1 35.26 35.09 31.96
N ALA A 2 35.54 33.91 31.39
CA ALA A 2 34.64 33.23 30.49
C ALA A 2 33.90 32.13 31.26
N THR A 3 32.58 32.27 31.36
CA THR A 3 31.68 31.32 32.02
C THR A 3 31.46 30.10 31.13
N LYS A 4 32.03 28.96 31.50
CA LYS A 4 31.76 27.64 30.88
C LYS A 4 30.31 27.22 31.18
N LYS A 5 29.43 27.18 30.16
CA LYS A 5 28.13 26.53 30.26
C LYS A 5 28.33 25.01 30.42
N LYS A 6 27.88 24.46 31.57
CA LYS A 6 27.76 23.03 31.81
C LYS A 6 26.70 22.46 30.84
N LYS A 7 27.10 21.56 29.92
CA LYS A 7 26.16 20.69 29.18
C LYS A 7 25.53 19.72 30.18
N SER A 8 24.22 19.79 30.36
CA SER A 8 23.47 18.77 31.08
C SER A 8 23.48 17.49 30.25
N LEU A 9 24.08 16.43 30.75
CA LEU A 9 23.98 15.08 30.24
C LEU A 9 22.59 14.54 30.64
N VAL A 10 21.64 14.61 29.73
CA VAL A 10 20.41 13.83 29.85
C VAL A 10 20.79 12.35 29.56
N PRO A 11 20.50 11.41 30.45
CA PRO A 11 20.76 10.01 30.21
C PRO A 11 19.93 9.57 28.99
N SER A 12 20.57 9.13 27.92
CA SER A 12 19.89 8.48 26.81
C SER A 12 19.54 7.07 27.25
N PHE A 13 18.31 6.84 27.64
CA PHE A 13 17.79 5.48 27.74
C PHE A 13 17.84 4.83 26.35
N PRO A 14 18.22 3.54 26.23
CA PRO A 14 18.08 2.84 24.97
C PRO A 14 16.61 2.93 24.55
N PRO A 15 16.31 3.12 23.26
CA PRO A 15 14.93 3.15 22.79
C PRO A 15 14.24 1.86 23.23
N GLU A 16 13.01 1.99 23.74
CA GLU A 16 12.21 0.84 24.11
C GLU A 16 12.12 -0.12 22.92
N PRO A 17 12.20 -1.45 23.14
CA PRO A 17 12.06 -2.41 22.05
C PRO A 17 10.71 -2.17 21.39
N ARG A 18 10.73 -1.94 20.08
CA ARG A 18 9.48 -1.76 19.32
C ARG A 18 8.63 -3.02 19.48
N PRO A 19 7.33 -2.89 19.73
CA PRO A 19 6.46 -4.06 19.81
C PRO A 19 6.54 -4.84 18.50
N ASN A 20 6.42 -6.18 18.58
CA ASN A 20 6.34 -7.00 17.39
C ASN A 20 5.23 -6.48 16.47
N PRO A 21 5.46 -6.39 15.15
CA PRO A 21 4.47 -5.89 14.24
C PRO A 21 3.21 -6.77 14.28
N ASN A 22 2.05 -6.14 14.45
CA ASN A 22 0.74 -6.76 14.34
C ASN A 22 0.02 -6.13 13.16
N LEU A 23 -0.48 -6.95 12.27
CA LEU A 23 -1.00 -6.55 10.97
C LEU A 23 -2.53 -6.63 10.95
N PHE A 24 -3.20 -5.54 10.54
CA PHE A 24 -4.62 -5.54 10.24
C PHE A 24 -4.82 -5.49 8.73
N VAL A 25 -5.23 -6.62 8.15
CA VAL A 25 -5.48 -6.74 6.70
C VAL A 25 -6.87 -6.23 6.39
N CYS A 26 -6.97 -5.32 5.45
CA CYS A 26 -8.20 -4.68 4.99
C CYS A 26 -8.44 -4.96 3.51
N THR A 27 -9.60 -5.54 3.16
CA THR A 27 -9.93 -5.89 1.79
C THR A 27 -11.26 -5.28 1.36
N PRO A 28 -11.26 -4.29 0.45
CA PRO A 28 -12.47 -3.88 -0.23
C PRO A 28 -12.96 -4.99 -1.17
N MET A 29 -14.24 -5.40 -1.04
CA MET A 29 -14.85 -6.48 -1.84
C MET A 29 -16.17 -6.00 -2.45
N TYR A 30 -16.11 -5.32 -3.58
CA TYR A 30 -17.31 -4.95 -4.32
C TYR A 30 -18.09 -6.21 -4.74
N GLY A 31 -19.39 -6.22 -4.46
CA GLY A 31 -20.24 -7.38 -4.71
C GLY A 31 -19.96 -8.59 -3.81
N GLY A 32 -19.15 -8.44 -2.75
CA GLY A 32 -18.78 -9.55 -1.86
C GLY A 32 -17.91 -10.62 -2.50
N MET A 33 -17.25 -10.31 -3.62
CA MET A 33 -16.48 -11.27 -4.42
C MET A 33 -14.98 -11.10 -4.21
N ALA A 34 -14.28 -12.25 -4.19
CA ALA A 34 -12.83 -12.32 -4.23
C ALA A 34 -12.37 -13.36 -5.26
N THR A 35 -11.20 -13.15 -5.85
CA THR A 35 -10.65 -14.11 -6.82
C THR A 35 -10.03 -15.31 -6.12
N GLY A 36 -10.05 -16.48 -6.75
CA GLY A 36 -9.40 -17.69 -6.23
C GLY A 36 -7.91 -17.48 -5.97
N TYR A 37 -7.23 -16.66 -6.76
CA TYR A 37 -5.81 -16.32 -6.57
C TYR A 37 -5.57 -15.51 -5.28
N TYR A 38 -6.46 -14.53 -4.99
CA TYR A 38 -6.43 -13.80 -3.73
C TYR A 38 -6.64 -14.73 -2.54
N VAL A 39 -7.68 -15.56 -2.58
CA VAL A 39 -8.00 -16.52 -1.50
C VAL A 39 -6.84 -17.47 -1.24
N GLN A 40 -6.24 -18.03 -2.31
CA GLN A 40 -5.06 -18.90 -2.19
C GLN A 40 -3.88 -18.20 -1.51
N SER A 41 -3.63 -16.92 -1.83
CA SER A 41 -2.59 -16.12 -1.20
C SER A 41 -2.92 -15.81 0.27
N LEU A 42 -4.18 -15.44 0.54
CA LEU A 42 -4.64 -15.05 1.88
C LEU A 42 -4.57 -16.21 2.89
N ILE A 43 -4.91 -17.44 2.48
CA ILE A 43 -4.87 -18.63 3.37
C ILE A 43 -3.45 -18.91 3.88
N GLN A 44 -2.42 -18.60 3.10
CA GLN A 44 -1.03 -18.81 3.49
C GLN A 44 -0.48 -17.70 4.42
N LEU A 45 -1.13 -16.53 4.43
CA LEU A 45 -0.62 -15.35 5.11
C LEU A 45 -0.52 -15.50 6.63
N PRO A 46 -1.53 -16.03 7.38
CA PRO A 46 -1.47 -16.10 8.83
C PRO A 46 -0.31 -16.94 9.34
N SER A 47 -0.09 -18.13 8.78
CA SER A 47 1.00 -19.02 9.18
C SER A 47 2.37 -18.43 8.87
N THR A 48 2.52 -17.75 7.72
CA THR A 48 3.76 -17.07 7.35
C THR A 48 4.06 -15.92 8.31
N LEU A 49 3.08 -15.08 8.64
CA LEU A 49 3.25 -13.98 9.58
C LEU A 49 3.59 -14.48 10.99
N GLN A 50 2.89 -15.50 11.46
CA GLN A 50 3.13 -16.10 12.78
C GLN A 50 4.54 -16.65 12.91
N ALA A 51 5.08 -17.29 11.87
CA ALA A 51 6.47 -17.77 11.84
C ALA A 51 7.51 -16.63 12.01
N HIS A 52 7.11 -15.37 11.76
CA HIS A 52 7.94 -14.18 11.93
C HIS A 52 7.51 -13.30 13.13
N GLY A 53 6.73 -13.87 14.06
CA GLY A 53 6.29 -13.18 15.28
C GLY A 53 5.27 -12.07 15.07
N CYS A 54 4.57 -12.07 13.93
CA CYS A 54 3.54 -11.10 13.59
C CYS A 54 2.15 -11.74 13.67
N ASN A 55 1.23 -11.13 14.43
CA ASN A 55 -0.17 -11.54 14.44
C ASN A 55 -0.95 -10.81 13.35
N MET A 56 -2.09 -11.39 12.95
CA MET A 56 -2.95 -10.85 11.91
C MET A 56 -4.40 -10.72 12.38
N GLY A 57 -5.00 -9.56 12.15
CA GLY A 57 -6.45 -9.35 12.10
C GLY A 57 -6.89 -9.16 10.65
N TYR A 58 -8.18 -9.35 10.39
CA TYR A 58 -8.74 -9.23 9.05
C TYR A 58 -10.09 -8.51 9.08
N SER A 59 -10.31 -7.64 8.11
CA SER A 59 -11.61 -7.01 7.85
C SER A 59 -11.84 -6.87 6.35
N ALA A 60 -13.06 -7.16 5.91
CA ALA A 60 -13.48 -6.93 4.53
C ALA A 60 -14.69 -5.98 4.49
N MET A 61 -14.73 -5.12 3.49
CA MET A 61 -15.87 -4.24 3.20
C MET A 61 -16.62 -4.77 1.99
N PHE A 62 -17.90 -5.09 2.18
CA PHE A 62 -18.75 -5.63 1.11
C PHE A 62 -19.67 -4.54 0.53
N ASN A 63 -19.97 -4.65 -0.75
CA ASN A 63 -21.00 -3.86 -1.44
C ASN A 63 -20.85 -2.33 -1.39
N GLU A 64 -19.63 -1.84 -1.11
CA GLU A 64 -19.34 -0.41 -1.20
C GLU A 64 -18.89 -0.07 -2.64
N SER A 65 -19.67 0.75 -3.34
CA SER A 65 -19.39 1.12 -4.73
C SER A 65 -18.36 2.23 -4.87
N LEU A 66 -18.19 3.07 -3.85
CA LEU A 66 -17.19 4.12 -3.81
C LEU A 66 -15.94 3.61 -3.10
N ILE A 67 -14.93 3.22 -3.86
CA ILE A 67 -13.70 2.64 -3.32
C ILE A 67 -13.04 3.51 -2.24
N GLN A 68 -12.99 4.82 -2.42
CA GLN A 68 -12.44 5.76 -1.44
C GLN A 68 -13.23 5.73 -0.11
N ARG A 69 -14.56 5.62 -0.16
CA ARG A 69 -15.40 5.50 1.04
C ARG A 69 -15.15 4.17 1.75
N GLY A 70 -15.04 3.08 1.00
CA GLY A 70 -14.71 1.75 1.54
C GLY A 70 -13.34 1.75 2.24
N ARG A 71 -12.32 2.36 1.65
CA ARG A 71 -10.99 2.47 2.27
C ARG A 71 -11.03 3.30 3.55
N ASN A 72 -11.70 4.46 3.55
CA ASN A 72 -11.86 5.29 4.76
C ASN A 72 -12.59 4.54 5.88
N ALA A 73 -13.64 3.79 5.56
CA ALA A 73 -14.38 2.98 6.53
C ALA A 73 -13.49 1.86 7.13
N LEU A 74 -12.67 1.21 6.31
CA LEU A 74 -11.72 0.20 6.79
C LEU A 74 -10.63 0.82 7.69
N VAL A 75 -10.13 2.02 7.38
CA VAL A 75 -9.21 2.76 8.27
C VAL A 75 -9.92 3.11 9.58
N HIS A 76 -11.16 3.59 9.52
CA HIS A 76 -11.96 3.89 10.71
C HIS A 76 -12.16 2.66 11.61
N THR A 77 -12.34 1.48 11.02
CA THR A 77 -12.42 0.20 11.74
C THR A 77 -11.08 -0.20 12.37
N PHE A 78 -9.95 0.15 11.74
CA PHE A 78 -8.61 -0.14 12.25
C PHE A 78 -8.18 0.77 13.40
N LEU A 79 -8.45 2.08 13.31
CA LEU A 79 -7.89 3.07 14.24
C LEU A 79 -8.20 2.82 15.74
N PRO A 80 -9.40 2.32 16.15
CA PRO A 80 -9.69 1.96 17.53
C PRO A 80 -8.91 0.74 18.05
N LYS A 81 -8.49 -0.17 17.16
CA LYS A 81 -7.82 -1.45 17.47
C LYS A 81 -6.31 -1.22 17.71
N LYS A 82 -5.96 -0.71 18.90
CA LYS A 82 -4.60 -0.25 19.24
C LYS A 82 -3.54 -1.35 19.27
N GLU A 83 -3.95 -2.60 19.33
CA GLU A 83 -3.07 -3.79 19.26
C GLU A 83 -2.42 -3.99 17.90
N PHE A 84 -2.99 -3.43 16.81
CA PHE A 84 -2.42 -3.50 15.47
C PHE A 84 -1.53 -2.29 15.19
N THR A 85 -0.31 -2.55 14.78
CA THR A 85 0.71 -1.53 14.47
C THR A 85 0.69 -1.08 13.01
N HIS A 86 0.16 -1.93 12.13
CA HIS A 86 0.12 -1.69 10.69
C HIS A 86 -1.26 -2.04 10.11
N LEU A 87 -1.68 -1.26 9.14
CA LEU A 87 -2.78 -1.58 8.24
C LEU A 87 -2.21 -2.05 6.90
N MET A 88 -2.74 -3.15 6.37
CA MET A 88 -2.40 -3.68 5.05
C MET A 88 -3.61 -3.72 4.15
N PHE A 89 -3.67 -2.85 3.14
CA PHE A 89 -4.65 -3.00 2.08
C PHE A 89 -4.23 -4.09 1.10
N ILE A 90 -5.14 -5.01 0.82
CA ILE A 90 -5.02 -6.01 -0.25
C ILE A 90 -6.34 -6.05 -1.00
N ASP A 91 -6.35 -5.65 -2.27
CA ASP A 91 -7.56 -5.73 -3.08
C ASP A 91 -7.90 -7.20 -3.40
N ALA A 92 -9.19 -7.52 -3.47
CA ALA A 92 -9.73 -8.88 -3.57
C ALA A 92 -9.35 -9.62 -4.88
N ASP A 93 -8.67 -8.96 -5.79
CA ASP A 93 -8.21 -9.45 -7.08
C ASP A 93 -6.67 -9.43 -7.25
N ILE A 94 -5.94 -9.19 -6.16
CA ILE A 94 -4.48 -9.25 -6.15
C ILE A 94 -4.01 -10.65 -5.71
N LYS A 95 -3.19 -11.28 -6.57
CA LYS A 95 -2.38 -12.46 -6.22
C LYS A 95 -1.05 -11.99 -5.62
N PHE A 96 -0.66 -12.54 -4.49
CA PHE A 96 0.56 -12.16 -3.80
C PHE A 96 1.27 -13.35 -3.13
N ASN A 97 2.54 -13.15 -2.75
CA ASN A 97 3.30 -14.07 -1.91
C ASN A 97 3.42 -13.49 -0.50
N ALA A 98 3.03 -14.26 0.51
CA ALA A 98 3.11 -13.85 1.91
C ALA A 98 4.55 -13.48 2.36
N ALA A 99 5.58 -14.14 1.82
CA ALA A 99 6.97 -13.82 2.12
C ALA A 99 7.39 -12.41 1.65
N ASP A 100 6.79 -11.90 0.57
CA ASP A 100 7.07 -10.54 0.10
C ASP A 100 6.51 -9.49 1.08
N LEU A 101 5.35 -9.76 1.70
CA LEU A 101 4.80 -8.89 2.73
C LEU A 101 5.67 -8.88 3.99
N VAL A 102 6.25 -10.02 4.39
CA VAL A 102 7.21 -10.07 5.51
C VAL A 102 8.41 -9.15 5.24
N LYS A 103 8.95 -9.16 4.02
CA LYS A 103 10.02 -8.23 3.64
C LYS A 103 9.58 -6.77 3.68
N MET A 104 8.32 -6.46 3.33
CA MET A 104 7.78 -5.09 3.44
C MET A 104 7.71 -4.63 4.90
N ILE A 105 7.30 -5.51 5.83
CA ILE A 105 7.31 -5.22 7.27
C ILE A 105 8.75 -4.96 7.75
N GLN A 106 9.70 -5.81 7.35
CA GLN A 106 11.12 -5.69 7.71
C GLN A 106 11.77 -4.43 7.14
N ALA A 107 11.30 -3.93 6.00
CA ALA A 107 11.79 -2.69 5.41
C ALA A 107 11.49 -1.44 6.25
N ASP A 108 10.58 -1.54 7.23
CA ASP A 108 10.28 -0.51 8.26
C ASP A 108 9.97 0.88 7.67
N LYS A 109 9.18 0.95 6.60
CA LYS A 109 8.76 2.21 5.97
C LYS A 109 7.40 2.64 6.50
N ASP A 110 7.15 3.97 6.59
CA ASP A 110 5.85 4.51 6.99
C ASP A 110 4.75 4.06 6.04
N ILE A 111 5.01 4.12 4.73
CA ILE A 111 4.13 3.67 3.64
C ILE A 111 4.98 2.90 2.64
N ILE A 112 4.62 1.65 2.36
CA ILE A 112 5.27 0.85 1.33
C ILE A 112 4.23 0.03 0.55
N ALA A 113 4.32 0.06 -0.79
CA ALA A 113 3.39 -0.63 -1.68
C ALA A 113 4.11 -1.61 -2.59
N GLY A 114 3.51 -2.76 -2.82
CA GLY A 114 3.89 -3.66 -3.91
C GLY A 114 3.50 -3.06 -5.26
N ILE A 115 4.28 -3.38 -6.27
CA ILE A 115 4.05 -2.91 -7.64
C ILE A 115 3.28 -3.98 -8.38
N TYR A 116 2.10 -3.65 -8.91
CA TYR A 116 1.28 -4.56 -9.68
C TYR A 116 0.90 -3.96 -11.05
N PRO A 117 0.62 -4.81 -12.06
CA PRO A 117 0.25 -4.35 -13.40
C PRO A 117 -1.18 -3.80 -13.41
N LYS A 118 -1.45 -2.86 -14.31
CA LYS A 118 -2.81 -2.51 -14.70
C LYS A 118 -3.47 -3.70 -15.42
N LYS A 119 -4.81 -3.72 -15.43
CA LYS A 119 -5.60 -4.71 -16.19
C LYS A 119 -5.65 -4.34 -17.67
N GLU A 120 -4.51 -4.35 -18.32
CA GLU A 120 -4.34 -4.03 -19.74
C GLU A 120 -3.29 -4.94 -20.38
N ILE A 121 -3.32 -5.09 -21.69
CA ILE A 121 -2.28 -5.79 -22.45
C ILE A 121 -1.49 -4.77 -23.27
N ASN A 122 -0.26 -4.54 -22.85
CA ASN A 122 0.70 -3.67 -23.55
C ASN A 122 1.38 -4.45 -24.68
N TRP A 123 0.74 -4.55 -25.83
CA TRP A 123 1.29 -5.25 -26.99
C TRP A 123 2.64 -4.68 -27.46
N GLY A 124 2.88 -3.36 -27.28
CA GLY A 124 4.18 -2.73 -27.55
C GLY A 124 5.28 -3.28 -26.66
N GLY A 125 5.00 -3.48 -25.37
CA GLY A 125 5.92 -4.12 -24.43
C GLY A 125 6.24 -5.58 -24.81
N VAL A 126 5.22 -6.35 -25.19
CA VAL A 126 5.38 -7.73 -25.68
C VAL A 126 6.25 -7.75 -26.93
N LYS A 127 5.94 -6.89 -27.93
CA LYS A 127 6.73 -6.80 -29.15
C LYS A 127 8.20 -6.48 -28.85
N ALA A 128 8.46 -5.51 -27.99
CA ALA A 128 9.81 -5.15 -27.61
C ALA A 128 10.57 -6.30 -26.93
N ALA A 129 9.89 -7.14 -26.14
CA ALA A 129 10.45 -8.34 -25.54
C ALA A 129 10.84 -9.39 -26.61
N VAL A 130 9.97 -9.59 -27.60
CA VAL A 130 10.25 -10.46 -28.74
C VAL A 130 11.47 -9.97 -29.52
N ASP A 131 11.50 -8.68 -29.84
CA ASP A 131 12.62 -8.06 -30.59
C ASP A 131 13.97 -8.18 -29.86
N ARG A 132 13.95 -8.21 -28.51
CA ARG A 132 15.15 -8.45 -27.68
C ARG A 132 15.49 -9.91 -27.48
N GLY A 133 14.70 -10.85 -28.02
CA GLY A 133 14.91 -12.29 -27.85
C GLY A 133 14.66 -12.80 -26.42
N GLU A 134 13.81 -12.12 -25.65
CA GLU A 134 13.42 -12.60 -24.30
C GLU A 134 12.73 -13.96 -24.37
N PRO A 135 12.89 -14.86 -23.36
CA PRO A 135 12.20 -16.14 -23.31
C PRO A 135 10.66 -15.96 -23.33
N VAL A 136 9.96 -16.86 -24.03
CA VAL A 136 8.48 -16.81 -24.19
C VAL A 136 7.76 -16.79 -22.83
N GLU A 137 8.27 -17.51 -21.86
CA GLU A 137 7.76 -17.56 -20.48
C GLU A 137 7.76 -16.20 -19.77
N ASP A 138 8.61 -15.25 -20.19
CA ASP A 138 8.68 -13.91 -19.61
C ASP A 138 7.80 -12.89 -20.34
N TRP A 139 7.30 -13.18 -21.54
CA TRP A 139 6.48 -12.23 -22.31
C TRP A 139 5.23 -11.81 -21.55
N LYS A 140 4.59 -12.72 -20.79
CA LYS A 140 3.42 -12.39 -19.97
C LYS A 140 3.71 -11.32 -18.91
N LYS A 141 4.96 -11.17 -18.47
CA LYS A 141 5.39 -10.14 -17.51
C LYS A 141 5.57 -8.77 -18.19
N ARG A 142 5.50 -8.72 -19.51
CA ARG A 142 5.62 -7.50 -20.33
C ARG A 142 4.27 -6.97 -20.79
N THR A 143 3.16 -7.66 -20.46
CA THR A 143 1.82 -7.29 -20.91
C THR A 143 1.20 -6.13 -20.13
N GLY A 144 1.66 -5.79 -18.93
CA GLY A 144 1.05 -4.75 -18.09
C GLY A 144 1.93 -3.52 -17.92
N SER A 145 1.33 -2.34 -17.96
CA SER A 145 1.94 -1.14 -17.39
C SER A 145 1.82 -1.19 -15.87
N LEU A 146 2.87 -0.81 -15.14
CA LEU A 146 2.88 -0.90 -13.68
C LEU A 146 2.18 0.29 -13.02
N VAL A 147 1.49 0.05 -11.92
CA VAL A 147 0.83 1.08 -11.11
C VAL A 147 1.86 1.70 -10.16
N ILE A 148 2.68 2.60 -10.69
CA ILE A 148 3.73 3.30 -9.95
C ILE A 148 4.05 4.64 -10.60
N ASN A 149 4.41 5.64 -9.78
CA ASN A 149 4.92 6.93 -10.25
C ASN A 149 6.27 7.20 -9.56
N LEU A 150 7.36 6.96 -10.28
CA LEU A 150 8.72 7.17 -9.79
C LEU A 150 8.98 8.64 -9.51
N LYS A 151 9.75 8.94 -8.45
CA LYS A 151 10.03 10.30 -8.00
C LYS A 151 10.78 11.13 -9.05
N ASP A 152 11.69 10.53 -9.79
CA ASP A 152 12.48 11.17 -10.85
C ASP A 152 12.51 10.28 -12.09
N TYR A 153 11.32 10.09 -12.69
CA TYR A 153 11.15 9.20 -13.83
C TYR A 153 12.02 9.59 -15.02
N ALA A 154 12.21 10.90 -15.27
CA ALA A 154 12.95 11.39 -16.43
C ALA A 154 14.44 11.00 -16.40
N ASN A 155 15.02 10.84 -15.20
CA ASN A 155 16.43 10.52 -15.00
C ASN A 155 16.66 9.09 -14.49
N THR A 156 15.60 8.33 -14.21
CA THR A 156 15.71 6.97 -13.68
C THR A 156 15.90 5.96 -14.81
N VAL A 157 17.11 5.49 -15.00
CA VAL A 157 17.44 4.48 -16.02
C VAL A 157 17.24 3.05 -15.48
N THR A 158 17.52 2.84 -14.20
CA THR A 158 17.41 1.53 -13.54
C THR A 158 16.78 1.69 -12.16
N VAL A 159 15.96 0.71 -11.77
CA VAL A 159 15.36 0.63 -10.43
C VAL A 159 15.89 -0.61 -9.75
N PRO A 160 16.46 -0.51 -8.52
CA PRO A 160 16.89 -1.68 -7.77
C PRO A 160 15.69 -2.56 -7.47
N VAL A 161 15.85 -3.89 -7.58
CA VAL A 161 14.75 -4.85 -7.42
C VAL A 161 14.69 -5.50 -6.03
N ASP A 162 15.70 -5.29 -5.20
CA ASP A 162 15.93 -5.97 -3.91
C ASP A 162 15.77 -5.04 -2.69
N GLN A 163 15.59 -3.74 -2.89
CA GLN A 163 15.45 -2.75 -1.83
C GLN A 163 14.30 -1.77 -2.10
N PRO A 164 13.77 -1.08 -1.06
CA PRO A 164 12.70 -0.10 -1.24
C PRO A 164 13.13 1.07 -2.11
N VAL A 165 12.24 1.52 -2.99
CA VAL A 165 12.43 2.67 -3.88
C VAL A 165 11.44 3.78 -3.52
N GLU A 166 11.93 5.00 -3.26
CA GLU A 166 11.06 6.15 -3.01
C GLU A 166 10.31 6.55 -4.28
N VAL A 167 8.98 6.72 -4.15
CA VAL A 167 8.09 7.04 -5.26
C VAL A 167 7.18 8.23 -4.93
N ASN A 168 6.63 8.88 -5.95
CA ASN A 168 5.64 9.93 -5.73
C ASN A 168 4.29 9.34 -5.33
N CYS A 169 3.85 8.30 -6.06
CA CYS A 169 2.58 7.64 -5.83
C CYS A 169 2.70 6.15 -6.14
N ALA A 170 1.87 5.36 -5.47
CA ALA A 170 1.69 3.93 -5.71
C ALA A 170 0.22 3.56 -5.50
N GLY A 171 -0.23 2.48 -6.11
CA GLY A 171 -1.59 1.97 -5.92
C GLY A 171 -1.79 1.33 -4.53
N THR A 172 -2.99 1.43 -4.00
CA THR A 172 -3.36 0.87 -2.68
C THR A 172 -3.78 -0.60 -2.73
N GLY A 173 -3.85 -1.22 -3.91
CA GLY A 173 -4.23 -2.61 -4.05
C GLY A 173 -3.32 -3.61 -3.32
N PHE A 174 -2.10 -3.19 -2.94
CA PHE A 174 -1.19 -3.93 -2.06
C PHE A 174 -0.28 -2.95 -1.32
N MET A 175 -0.78 -2.32 -0.24
CA MET A 175 -0.10 -1.24 0.46
C MET A 175 -0.09 -1.45 1.97
N LEU A 176 1.10 -1.47 2.57
CA LEU A 176 1.35 -1.53 4.00
C LEU A 176 1.57 -0.12 4.55
N ILE A 177 0.84 0.23 5.61
CA ILE A 177 0.84 1.57 6.21
C ILE A 177 0.99 1.44 7.72
N LYS A 178 1.97 2.11 8.31
CA LYS A 178 2.10 2.19 9.78
C LYS A 178 0.94 2.98 10.38
N ARG A 179 0.53 2.64 11.58
CA ARG A 179 -0.49 3.37 12.35
C ARG A 179 -0.18 4.86 12.48
N GLU A 180 1.07 5.16 12.84
CA GLU A 180 1.56 6.53 13.03
C GLU A 180 1.41 7.42 11.79
N THR A 181 1.36 6.82 10.61
CA THR A 181 1.11 7.51 9.34
C THR A 181 -0.24 8.21 9.35
N PHE A 182 -1.28 7.52 9.79
CA PHE A 182 -2.63 8.09 9.86
C PHE A 182 -2.70 9.24 10.87
N GLU A 183 -2.05 9.09 12.02
CA GLU A 183 -1.97 10.14 13.04
C GLU A 183 -1.26 11.39 12.52
N LYS A 184 -0.15 11.22 11.79
CA LYS A 184 0.58 12.33 11.15
C LYS A 184 -0.22 13.00 10.02
N MET A 185 -1.04 12.24 9.32
CA MET A 185 -1.84 12.73 8.19
C MET A 185 -3.14 13.43 8.61
N GLU A 186 -3.68 13.13 9.79
CA GLU A 186 -4.99 13.65 10.24
C GLU A 186 -5.13 15.18 10.07
N PRO A 187 -4.12 16.03 10.39
CA PRO A 187 -4.24 17.48 10.22
C PRO A 187 -4.30 17.94 8.75
N PHE A 188 -3.98 17.08 7.80
CA PHE A 188 -3.89 17.40 6.37
C PHE A 188 -5.08 16.91 5.56
N VAL A 189 -6.04 16.22 6.18
CA VAL A 189 -7.17 15.60 5.51
C VAL A 189 -8.49 16.09 6.09
N ARG A 190 -9.55 15.98 5.30
CA ARG A 190 -10.90 16.40 5.69
C ARG A 190 -11.59 15.34 6.55
N LYS A 191 -12.71 15.70 7.11
CA LYS A 191 -13.64 14.80 7.78
C LYS A 191 -15.01 14.91 7.15
N TYR A 192 -15.76 13.82 7.16
CA TYR A 192 -17.13 13.79 6.67
C TYR A 192 -18.03 12.96 7.57
N LYS A 193 -19.33 13.24 7.50
CA LYS A 193 -20.33 12.41 8.19
C LYS A 193 -20.67 11.21 7.32
N ASN A 194 -20.53 10.02 7.89
CA ASN A 194 -20.91 8.80 7.21
C ASN A 194 -22.39 8.50 7.46
N ASP A 195 -23.15 8.32 6.38
CA ASP A 195 -24.57 7.98 6.39
C ASP A 195 -24.84 6.52 5.98
N VAL A 196 -23.79 5.75 5.74
CA VAL A 196 -23.88 4.34 5.33
C VAL A 196 -23.50 3.45 6.50
N GLY A 197 -24.28 2.38 6.74
CA GLY A 197 -23.97 1.39 7.78
C GLY A 197 -22.63 0.68 7.51
N PHE A 198 -21.87 0.44 8.59
CA PHE A 198 -20.66 -0.37 8.54
C PHE A 198 -20.96 -1.86 8.69
N ILE A 199 -19.94 -2.69 8.50
CA ILE A 199 -19.98 -4.15 8.58
C ILE A 199 -20.60 -4.66 9.89
N ASP A 200 -20.43 -3.92 10.99
CA ASP A 200 -20.92 -4.30 12.33
C ASP A 200 -22.36 -3.84 12.60
N GLY A 201 -23.12 -3.42 11.58
CA GLY A 201 -24.52 -3.01 11.70
C GLY A 201 -24.74 -1.67 12.42
N GLY A 202 -23.70 -0.91 12.66
CA GLY A 202 -23.78 0.45 13.19
C GLY A 202 -24.36 1.40 12.15
N ILE A 203 -25.61 1.83 12.34
CA ILE A 203 -26.17 2.98 11.61
C ILE A 203 -25.83 4.20 12.47
N GLY A 204 -24.74 4.89 12.15
CA GLY A 204 -24.39 6.10 12.84
C GLY A 204 -23.90 7.16 11.88
N ALA A 205 -24.30 8.41 12.08
CA ALA A 205 -23.66 9.55 11.43
C ALA A 205 -22.31 9.80 12.13
N GLU A 206 -21.40 8.81 12.06
CA GLU A 206 -20.06 8.94 12.62
C GLU A 206 -19.22 9.85 11.75
N GLU A 207 -18.41 10.68 12.37
CA GLU A 207 -17.42 11.47 11.68
C GLU A 207 -16.25 10.59 11.26
N ILE A 208 -15.99 10.52 9.96
CA ILE A 208 -14.91 9.74 9.37
C ILE A 208 -13.85 10.68 8.81
N ILE A 209 -12.59 10.31 9.00
CA ILE A 209 -11.43 11.00 8.45
C ILE A 209 -11.24 10.55 7.00
N GLU A 210 -11.15 11.51 6.07
CA GLU A 210 -11.06 11.28 4.63
C GLU A 210 -9.60 11.14 4.18
N TYR A 211 -8.96 10.01 4.53
CA TYR A 211 -7.60 9.70 4.08
C TYR A 211 -7.53 9.41 2.58
N PHE A 212 -8.61 8.89 2.01
CA PHE A 212 -8.75 8.54 0.60
C PHE A 212 -9.88 9.36 -0.02
N ALA A 213 -9.58 10.10 -1.07
CA ALA A 213 -10.55 10.89 -1.83
C ALA A 213 -10.16 10.96 -3.30
N CYS A 214 -11.12 11.26 -4.16
CA CYS A 214 -10.83 11.76 -5.50
C CYS A 214 -10.89 13.29 -5.44
N ASP A 215 -9.79 13.97 -5.76
CA ASP A 215 -9.73 15.43 -5.66
C ASP A 215 -8.80 16.00 -6.74
N ILE A 216 -8.92 17.31 -6.99
CA ILE A 216 -8.06 18.00 -7.96
C ILE A 216 -6.79 18.46 -7.24
N GLU A 217 -5.63 18.03 -7.74
CA GLU A 217 -4.32 18.44 -7.21
C GLU A 217 -4.07 19.92 -7.52
N PRO A 218 -3.91 20.80 -6.51
CA PRO A 218 -3.61 22.20 -6.73
C PRO A 218 -2.32 22.41 -7.53
N GLY A 219 -2.35 23.33 -8.48
CA GLY A 219 -1.19 23.69 -9.29
C GLY A 219 -0.98 22.82 -10.53
N THR A 220 -1.42 21.56 -10.53
CA THR A 220 -1.39 20.68 -11.71
C THR A 220 -2.76 20.53 -12.37
N GLU A 221 -3.83 20.85 -11.64
CA GLU A 221 -5.24 20.68 -12.04
C GLU A 221 -5.60 19.23 -12.45
N ARG A 222 -4.80 18.24 -12.05
CA ARG A 222 -5.05 16.83 -12.31
C ARG A 222 -6.07 16.29 -11.32
N LEU A 223 -7.06 15.54 -11.81
CA LEU A 223 -7.91 14.72 -10.96
C LEU A 223 -7.07 13.52 -10.46
N LEU A 224 -6.87 13.44 -9.15
CA LEU A 224 -6.22 12.32 -8.50
C LEU A 224 -7.25 11.23 -8.18
N SER A 225 -6.87 9.97 -8.40
CA SER A 225 -7.54 8.81 -7.81
C SER A 225 -7.30 8.76 -6.29
N GLU A 226 -8.05 7.92 -5.59
CA GLU A 226 -8.00 7.85 -4.12
C GLU A 226 -6.62 7.46 -3.60
N ASP A 227 -5.91 6.57 -4.31
CA ASP A 227 -4.56 6.12 -3.99
C ASP A 227 -3.52 7.24 -4.20
N TYR A 228 -3.65 8.00 -5.28
CA TYR A 228 -2.77 9.14 -5.57
C TYR A 228 -3.04 10.31 -4.64
N TYR A 229 -4.30 10.56 -4.28
CA TYR A 229 -4.69 11.53 -3.25
C TYR A 229 -4.05 11.18 -1.90
N PHE A 230 -4.16 9.91 -1.45
CA PHE A 230 -3.54 9.44 -0.21
C PHE A 230 -2.02 9.69 -0.23
N CYS A 231 -1.34 9.31 -1.30
CA CYS A 231 0.10 9.53 -1.44
C CYS A 231 0.48 11.02 -1.45
N TRP A 232 -0.33 11.85 -2.10
CA TRP A 232 -0.13 13.30 -2.09
C TRP A 232 -0.25 13.87 -0.68
N ARG A 233 -1.34 13.54 0.05
CA ARG A 233 -1.55 14.01 1.43
C ARG A 233 -0.48 13.51 2.40
N ALA A 234 -0.02 12.28 2.23
CA ALA A 234 1.10 11.75 3.01
C ALA A 234 2.38 12.58 2.81
N ARG A 235 2.70 12.98 1.57
CA ARG A 235 3.85 13.85 1.28
C ARG A 235 3.68 15.25 1.86
N GLU A 236 2.49 15.82 1.83
CA GLU A 236 2.14 17.09 2.49
C GLU A 236 2.39 17.02 4.01
N ALA A 237 2.11 15.86 4.62
CA ALA A 237 2.42 15.58 6.03
C ALA A 237 3.92 15.27 6.29
N GLY A 238 4.80 15.44 5.29
CA GLY A 238 6.23 15.20 5.39
C GLY A 238 6.65 13.72 5.36
N LEU A 239 5.73 12.82 5.00
CA LEU A 239 5.97 11.39 4.88
C LEU A 239 6.52 11.03 3.50
N LYS A 240 7.11 9.83 3.40
CA LYS A 240 7.61 9.28 2.15
C LYS A 240 6.82 8.05 1.77
N VAL A 241 6.56 7.89 0.47
CA VAL A 241 5.95 6.70 -0.11
C VAL A 241 7.04 5.86 -0.76
N TRP A 242 7.00 4.55 -0.50
CA TRP A 242 7.98 3.61 -1.01
C TRP A 242 7.31 2.51 -1.83
N ALA A 243 8.00 2.03 -2.82
CA ALA A 243 7.65 0.81 -3.54
C ALA A 243 8.52 -0.36 -3.06
N ALA A 244 7.96 -1.57 -3.15
CA ALA A 244 8.62 -2.85 -2.90
C ALA A 244 8.82 -3.59 -4.23
N PRO A 245 9.92 -3.34 -4.97
CA PRO A 245 10.12 -3.90 -6.30
C PRO A 245 10.27 -5.42 -6.32
N TRP A 246 10.68 -6.03 -5.20
CA TRP A 246 10.78 -7.49 -5.04
C TRP A 246 9.43 -8.20 -4.99
N ALA A 247 8.33 -7.47 -4.68
CA ALA A 247 7.01 -8.07 -4.55
C ALA A 247 6.50 -8.48 -5.93
N SER A 248 6.31 -9.80 -6.12
CA SER A 248 5.77 -10.35 -7.35
C SER A 248 4.26 -10.48 -7.23
N LEU A 249 3.53 -9.55 -7.80
CA LEU A 249 2.09 -9.46 -7.73
C LEU A 249 1.43 -9.82 -9.06
N GLY A 250 0.24 -10.44 -8.99
CA GLY A 250 -0.66 -10.62 -10.11
C GLY A 250 -1.94 -9.84 -9.89
N HIS A 251 -2.49 -9.22 -10.92
CA HIS A 251 -3.74 -8.48 -10.87
C HIS A 251 -4.78 -9.18 -11.76
N PHE A 252 -5.78 -9.78 -11.14
CA PHE A 252 -6.80 -10.53 -11.83
C PHE A 252 -7.94 -9.61 -12.31
N GLY A 253 -8.38 -9.82 -13.55
CA GLY A 253 -9.58 -9.23 -14.09
C GLY A 253 -10.39 -10.32 -14.76
N THR A 254 -10.96 -10.08 -15.95
CA THR A 254 -11.42 -11.15 -16.85
C THR A 254 -10.24 -11.99 -17.36
N TYR A 255 -9.03 -11.50 -17.12
CA TYR A 255 -7.74 -12.10 -17.42
C TYR A 255 -6.78 -11.83 -16.24
N LEU A 256 -5.84 -12.75 -15.94
CA LEU A 256 -4.81 -12.52 -14.93
C LEU A 256 -3.66 -11.73 -15.57
N PHE A 257 -3.54 -10.45 -15.21
CA PHE A 257 -2.41 -9.61 -15.61
C PHE A 257 -1.27 -9.80 -14.62
N GLU A 258 -0.11 -10.20 -15.12
CA GLU A 258 1.10 -10.40 -14.32
C GLU A 258 2.18 -9.43 -14.80
N GLY A 259 2.88 -8.82 -13.87
CA GLY A 259 3.98 -7.91 -14.16
C GLY A 259 4.87 -7.71 -12.94
N GLY A 260 6.09 -7.29 -13.18
CA GLY A 260 7.06 -7.00 -12.15
C GLY A 260 8.26 -6.27 -12.74
N LEU A 261 9.06 -5.67 -11.89
CA LEU A 261 10.37 -5.16 -12.27
C LEU A 261 11.29 -6.37 -12.45
N LEU A 262 11.74 -6.58 -13.68
CA LEU A 262 12.81 -7.54 -13.95
C LEU A 262 14.15 -6.83 -13.89
N PRO A 263 15.23 -7.52 -13.45
CA PRO A 263 16.57 -6.99 -13.57
C PRO A 263 16.81 -6.54 -15.02
N ALA A 264 17.59 -5.47 -15.19
CA ALA A 264 18.07 -5.11 -16.52
C ALA A 264 18.84 -6.30 -17.11
N PRO A 265 18.70 -6.58 -18.43
CA PRO A 265 19.41 -7.66 -19.08
C PRO A 265 20.93 -7.44 -19.01
#